data_7543e53cfd521c7abb5bcfb31c496595
#
_entry.id   7543e53cfd521c7abb5bcfb31c496595
#
_cell.length_a   1.000
_cell.length_b   1.000
_cell.length_c   1.000
_cell.angle_alpha   90.00
_cell.angle_beta   90.00
_cell.angle_gamma   90.00
#
_symmetry.space_group_name_H-M   'P 1'
#
loop_
_entity.id
_entity.type
_entity.pdbx_description
1 polymer ?
#
loop_
_entity_poly.entity_id
_entity_poly.type
_entity_poly.pdbx_seq_one_letter_code
_entity_poly.pdbx_strand_id
1 'polypeptide(L)'
;MAKPFRITDTKSLSHIRIKHQDRRKARSDLRPVYALDTETDECGNITILADSEGNFIELGSITPENIIKFLFSKRYQGAWNFFYNVTFDAEVILKIFGEILYDYKRTRLLKFQFQGYTIEYIPQKKIAIRKGHHSSIFFDIAQYYHESLSNAYLHNIGVLPEWYIDVKKQRKSFTRKFATKYPAKIRKYCIQDCIYTKELAIHWIKVFYNAFEFYPQRFISSGYLAEKVLINNGINMPLFKETPLPVNEFAWKSYFGARFEILKRGFIGTAHLYDINSAYPYVLANIPDITKGKWVKRKSIHPNSVLGFFKIQCNIPDCKYIPPFPFRINNKLIFPSGKFITYVTQAELQACKDNSLYRVLEGYQFVTDSPIYPYRKFINSLYQKRLELKEQNNPLQLPLKVILNSIYGKTAQRVGNRIGNLFSPVISATITGTTRAMLYEFIQKYGIERDVVSFATDSIITTKKLDVDSSDLGGWAFENTGNDVYVLQNGIYRFNKIWKKRGIGNLGNRQIEHLDTVEKDGNLYQVMKVLRVNRLRTAILSNSIDSIGQFKTIERLVNLNADRKRMWFEELIDVNDNRMVNSLSISLNYQGIKF
;
A
#
# COMPACT_ATOMS: atom_id res chain seq x y z
N MET A 1 -27.19 25.27 -1.13
CA MET A 1 -27.48 24.44 0.04
C MET A 1 -26.56 23.25 0.07
N ALA A 2 -25.63 23.16 1.03
CA ALA A 2 -24.71 22.04 1.17
C ALA A 2 -25.52 20.77 1.49
N LYS A 3 -25.29 19.69 0.73
CA LYS A 3 -25.90 18.38 1.02
C LYS A 3 -25.53 17.94 2.43
N PRO A 4 -26.50 17.44 3.23
CA PRO A 4 -26.21 16.99 4.59
C PRO A 4 -25.14 15.90 4.59
N PHE A 5 -24.21 16.00 5.54
CA PHE A 5 -23.10 15.05 5.71
C PHE A 5 -23.68 13.66 5.99
N ARG A 6 -23.45 12.70 5.09
CA ARG A 6 -23.73 11.29 5.39
C ARG A 6 -22.60 10.75 6.28
N ILE A 7 -22.96 10.47 7.54
CA ILE A 7 -22.13 9.60 8.38
C ILE A 7 -22.16 8.22 7.73
N THR A 8 -21.07 7.83 7.11
CA THR A 8 -20.93 6.45 6.64
C THR A 8 -20.55 5.57 7.84
N ASP A 9 -21.53 5.18 8.64
CA ASP A 9 -21.39 4.12 9.63
C ASP A 9 -21.38 2.76 8.92
N THR A 10 -20.27 2.45 8.26
CA THR A 10 -20.19 1.34 7.30
C THR A 10 -19.34 0.17 7.77
N LYS A 11 -18.93 0.15 9.05
CA LYS A 11 -18.05 -0.91 9.52
C LYS A 11 -18.75 -1.90 10.46
N SER A 12 -19.94 -2.38 10.08
CA SER A 12 -20.56 -3.51 10.79
C SER A 12 -19.79 -4.80 10.51
N LEU A 13 -19.56 -5.57 11.57
CA LEU A 13 -18.99 -6.92 11.50
C LEU A 13 -20.05 -8.02 11.52
N SER A 14 -21.34 -7.67 11.66
CA SER A 14 -22.48 -8.59 11.82
C SER A 14 -22.69 -9.57 10.65
N HIS A 15 -22.16 -9.27 9.45
CA HIS A 15 -22.30 -10.11 8.27
C HIS A 15 -21.01 -10.83 7.85
N ILE A 16 -20.02 -10.90 8.72
CA ILE A 16 -18.78 -11.60 8.42
C ILE A 16 -19.03 -13.10 8.37
N ARG A 17 -18.74 -13.70 7.21
CA ARG A 17 -18.63 -15.15 7.08
C ARG A 17 -17.24 -15.58 7.55
N ILE A 18 -17.17 -16.18 8.73
CA ILE A 18 -15.93 -16.75 9.25
C ILE A 18 -15.67 -18.03 8.46
N LYS A 19 -14.83 -17.96 7.43
CA LYS A 19 -14.20 -19.16 6.88
C LYS A 19 -13.15 -19.65 7.86
N HIS A 20 -12.92 -20.97 7.87
CA HIS A 20 -11.81 -21.56 8.59
C HIS A 20 -10.52 -20.82 8.26
N GLN A 21 -9.85 -20.27 9.28
CA GLN A 21 -8.57 -19.61 9.12
C GLN A 21 -7.49 -20.70 8.94
N ASP A 22 -6.95 -20.81 7.72
CA ASP A 22 -5.91 -21.78 7.39
C ASP A 22 -4.55 -21.31 7.92
N ARG A 23 -4.11 -21.91 9.00
CA ARG A 23 -2.83 -21.63 9.66
C ARG A 23 -1.81 -22.75 9.52
N ARG A 24 -1.96 -23.61 8.49
CA ARG A 24 -0.97 -24.63 8.21
C ARG A 24 0.36 -24.00 7.81
N LYS A 25 1.45 -24.56 8.36
CA LYS A 25 2.81 -24.17 7.98
C LYS A 25 2.99 -24.36 6.47
N ALA A 26 3.77 -23.47 5.87
CA ALA A 26 4.19 -23.66 4.50
C ALA A 26 5.22 -24.77 4.47
N ARG A 27 4.94 -25.83 3.70
CA ARG A 27 5.90 -26.87 3.35
C ARG A 27 6.03 -26.82 1.83
N SER A 28 7.17 -26.43 1.34
CA SER A 28 7.49 -26.59 -0.08
C SER A 28 8.99 -26.82 -0.18
N ASP A 29 9.33 -27.74 -1.07
CA ASP A 29 10.69 -27.94 -1.51
C ASP A 29 11.06 -26.90 -2.57
N LEU A 30 12.33 -26.79 -2.88
CA LEU A 30 12.80 -25.99 -3.99
C LEU A 30 12.13 -26.48 -5.29
N ARG A 31 11.58 -25.56 -6.07
CA ARG A 31 10.87 -25.84 -7.31
C ARG A 31 11.61 -25.23 -8.49
N PRO A 32 11.42 -25.77 -9.70
CA PRO A 32 11.86 -25.09 -10.90
C PRO A 32 11.32 -23.67 -10.98
N VAL A 33 12.14 -22.76 -11.51
CA VAL A 33 11.79 -21.35 -11.67
C VAL A 33 11.78 -21.01 -13.16
N TYR A 34 10.66 -20.47 -13.63
CA TYR A 34 10.50 -19.97 -14.99
C TYR A 34 10.04 -18.51 -14.94
N ALA A 35 10.44 -17.75 -15.92
CA ALA A 35 9.90 -16.42 -16.12
C ALA A 35 9.46 -16.24 -17.57
N LEU A 36 8.46 -15.38 -17.75
CA LEU A 36 7.82 -15.09 -19.02
C LEU A 36 7.72 -13.59 -19.21
N ASP A 37 7.66 -13.18 -20.47
CA ASP A 37 7.45 -11.79 -20.87
C ASP A 37 6.67 -11.72 -22.19
N THR A 38 6.03 -10.58 -22.45
CA THR A 38 5.33 -10.29 -23.70
C THR A 38 5.81 -8.99 -24.30
N GLU A 39 5.97 -8.95 -25.62
CA GLU A 39 6.09 -7.70 -26.37
C GLU A 39 4.81 -7.45 -27.19
N THR A 40 4.47 -6.18 -27.36
CA THR A 40 3.25 -5.75 -28.03
C THR A 40 3.53 -4.76 -29.15
N ASP A 41 2.60 -4.67 -30.09
CA ASP A 41 2.54 -3.60 -31.08
C ASP A 41 1.94 -2.31 -30.46
N GLU A 42 1.84 -1.26 -31.26
CA GLU A 42 1.27 0.05 -30.91
C GLU A 42 -0.21 -0.02 -30.49
N CYS A 43 -0.90 -1.06 -30.92
CA CYS A 43 -2.30 -1.32 -30.57
C CYS A 43 -2.44 -2.16 -29.30
N GLY A 44 -1.33 -2.59 -28.68
CA GLY A 44 -1.34 -3.46 -27.52
C GLY A 44 -1.68 -4.93 -27.85
N ASN A 45 -1.50 -5.35 -29.11
CA ASN A 45 -1.63 -6.76 -29.48
C ASN A 45 -0.27 -7.44 -29.29
N ILE A 46 -0.28 -8.66 -28.78
CA ILE A 46 0.94 -9.43 -28.55
C ILE A 46 1.62 -9.70 -29.89
N THR A 47 2.89 -9.41 -29.97
CA THR A 47 3.78 -9.77 -31.09
C THR A 47 4.63 -10.99 -30.79
N ILE A 48 4.95 -11.21 -29.50
CA ILE A 48 5.63 -12.39 -29.00
C ILE A 48 5.26 -12.61 -27.51
N LEU A 49 5.15 -13.88 -27.12
CA LEU A 49 5.18 -14.36 -25.74
C LEU A 49 6.34 -15.35 -25.65
N ALA A 50 7.28 -15.13 -24.73
CA ALA A 50 8.44 -16.00 -24.56
C ALA A 50 8.63 -16.44 -23.11
N ASP A 51 9.49 -17.45 -22.90
CA ASP A 51 9.96 -17.87 -21.59
C ASP A 51 11.49 -17.80 -21.46
N SER A 52 11.97 -17.93 -20.22
CA SER A 52 13.39 -17.89 -19.88
C SER A 52 14.22 -19.09 -20.38
N GLU A 53 13.60 -20.09 -21.00
CA GLU A 53 14.27 -21.25 -21.62
C GLU A 53 14.35 -21.09 -23.14
N GLY A 54 13.93 -19.93 -23.67
CA GLY A 54 13.96 -19.65 -25.10
C GLY A 54 12.75 -20.21 -25.88
N ASN A 55 11.74 -20.74 -25.23
CA ASN A 55 10.50 -21.11 -25.90
C ASN A 55 9.64 -19.86 -26.14
N PHE A 56 8.99 -19.79 -27.28
CA PHE A 56 8.16 -18.65 -27.65
C PHE A 56 7.02 -19.01 -28.59
N ILE A 57 6.04 -18.13 -28.67
CA ILE A 57 5.04 -18.03 -29.74
C ILE A 57 5.04 -16.59 -30.24
N GLU A 58 4.93 -16.40 -31.55
CA GLU A 58 5.05 -15.07 -32.18
C GLU A 58 3.96 -14.84 -33.22
N LEU A 59 3.98 -13.67 -33.86
CA LEU A 59 3.03 -13.28 -34.90
C LEU A 59 2.70 -14.41 -35.87
N GLY A 60 1.41 -14.59 -36.16
CA GLY A 60 0.89 -15.71 -36.96
C GLY A 60 0.47 -16.95 -36.17
N SER A 61 1.01 -17.12 -34.95
CA SER A 61 0.66 -18.25 -34.07
C SER A 61 -0.05 -17.80 -32.79
N ILE A 62 -0.35 -16.53 -32.64
CA ILE A 62 -0.98 -15.96 -31.43
C ILE A 62 -2.51 -16.12 -31.53
N THR A 63 -3.02 -17.21 -30.97
CA THR A 63 -4.45 -17.47 -30.81
C THR A 63 -4.76 -17.81 -29.34
N PRO A 64 -6.03 -17.73 -28.90
CA PRO A 64 -6.42 -18.14 -27.55
C PRO A 64 -5.96 -19.55 -27.20
N GLU A 65 -6.10 -20.49 -28.14
CA GLU A 65 -5.72 -21.91 -27.98
C GLU A 65 -4.21 -22.07 -27.78
N ASN A 66 -3.42 -21.43 -28.64
CA ASN A 66 -1.96 -21.55 -28.60
C ASN A 66 -1.38 -20.88 -27.33
N ILE A 67 -1.94 -19.76 -26.92
CA ILE A 67 -1.57 -19.10 -25.65
C ILE A 67 -1.88 -20.00 -24.47
N ILE A 68 -3.08 -20.59 -24.41
CA ILE A 68 -3.42 -21.52 -23.32
C ILE A 68 -2.51 -22.73 -23.35
N LYS A 69 -2.27 -23.34 -24.52
CA LYS A 69 -1.37 -24.46 -24.67
C LYS A 69 0.05 -24.13 -24.20
N PHE A 70 0.55 -22.95 -24.53
CA PHE A 70 1.85 -22.47 -24.08
C PHE A 70 1.89 -22.31 -22.55
N LEU A 71 0.96 -21.53 -21.98
CA LEU A 71 0.92 -21.23 -20.54
C LEU A 71 0.51 -22.44 -19.67
N PHE A 72 -0.17 -23.43 -20.22
CA PHE A 72 -0.55 -24.66 -19.52
C PHE A 72 0.41 -25.83 -19.78
N SER A 73 1.57 -25.55 -20.38
CA SER A 73 2.62 -26.55 -20.59
C SER A 73 2.99 -27.25 -19.27
N LYS A 74 3.30 -28.56 -19.35
CA LYS A 74 3.67 -29.39 -18.19
C LYS A 74 4.81 -28.82 -17.38
N ARG A 75 5.76 -28.09 -18.02
CA ARG A 75 6.91 -27.44 -17.34
C ARG A 75 6.50 -26.42 -16.28
N TYR A 76 5.40 -25.70 -16.49
CA TYR A 76 4.95 -24.66 -15.55
C TYR A 76 4.05 -25.20 -14.44
N GLN A 77 3.62 -26.47 -14.53
CA GLN A 77 2.77 -27.10 -13.52
C GLN A 77 3.63 -27.48 -12.32
N GLY A 78 3.27 -26.99 -11.13
CA GLY A 78 4.04 -27.22 -9.91
C GLY A 78 5.31 -26.38 -9.75
N ALA A 79 5.72 -25.62 -10.76
CA ALA A 79 6.84 -24.69 -10.74
C ALA A 79 6.47 -23.33 -10.15
N TRP A 80 7.49 -22.50 -9.89
CA TRP A 80 7.33 -21.08 -9.61
C TRP A 80 7.55 -20.29 -10.90
N ASN A 81 6.45 -19.75 -11.43
CA ASN A 81 6.48 -19.00 -12.68
C ASN A 81 6.22 -17.54 -12.41
N PHE A 82 6.96 -16.66 -13.09
CA PHE A 82 6.92 -15.22 -12.84
C PHE A 82 6.80 -14.40 -14.13
N PHE A 83 6.14 -13.25 -14.01
CA PHE A 83 6.28 -12.10 -14.89
C PHE A 83 6.90 -10.94 -14.09
N TYR A 84 7.54 -10.01 -14.78
CA TYR A 84 7.92 -8.74 -14.19
C TYR A 84 6.81 -7.71 -14.47
N ASN A 85 6.02 -7.37 -13.43
CA ASN A 85 4.79 -6.59 -13.56
C ASN A 85 3.67 -7.33 -14.34
N VAL A 86 3.27 -8.47 -13.80
CA VAL A 86 2.25 -9.37 -14.38
C VAL A 86 0.98 -8.67 -14.88
N THR A 87 0.70 -7.46 -14.40
CA THR A 87 -0.52 -6.74 -14.78
C THR A 87 -0.53 -6.40 -16.26
N PHE A 88 0.59 -5.96 -16.83
CA PHE A 88 0.66 -5.64 -18.25
C PHE A 88 0.50 -6.90 -19.09
N ASP A 89 1.36 -7.89 -18.85
CA ASP A 89 1.39 -9.13 -19.64
C ASP A 89 0.07 -9.90 -19.57
N ALA A 90 -0.48 -10.06 -18.36
CA ALA A 90 -1.76 -10.73 -18.19
C ALA A 90 -2.92 -10.01 -18.90
N GLU A 91 -2.94 -8.66 -18.89
CA GLU A 91 -4.02 -7.91 -19.53
C GLU A 91 -3.96 -7.99 -21.05
N VAL A 92 -2.77 -7.94 -21.67
CA VAL A 92 -2.63 -8.14 -23.12
C VAL A 92 -2.88 -9.59 -23.54
N ILE A 93 -2.52 -10.57 -22.71
CA ILE A 93 -2.90 -11.98 -22.91
C ILE A 93 -4.42 -12.13 -22.85
N LEU A 94 -5.07 -11.52 -21.87
CA LEU A 94 -6.52 -11.61 -21.71
C LEU A 94 -7.28 -10.92 -22.84
N LYS A 95 -6.73 -9.86 -23.43
CA LYS A 95 -7.32 -9.16 -24.58
C LYS A 95 -7.72 -10.12 -25.71
N ILE A 96 -6.94 -11.17 -25.95
CA ILE A 96 -7.15 -12.13 -27.04
C ILE A 96 -8.48 -12.90 -26.91
N PHE A 97 -9.04 -13.00 -25.69
CA PHE A 97 -10.31 -13.67 -25.45
C PHE A 97 -11.54 -12.79 -25.81
N GLY A 98 -11.31 -11.54 -26.20
CA GLY A 98 -12.35 -10.69 -26.80
C GLY A 98 -13.55 -10.46 -25.88
N GLU A 99 -14.75 -10.57 -26.45
CA GLU A 99 -16.01 -10.18 -25.83
C GLU A 99 -16.37 -10.97 -24.56
N ILE A 100 -15.81 -12.17 -24.37
CA ILE A 100 -16.04 -12.96 -23.14
C ILE A 100 -15.66 -12.19 -21.87
N LEU A 101 -14.79 -11.18 -21.99
CA LEU A 101 -14.37 -10.34 -20.90
C LEU A 101 -15.45 -9.35 -20.43
N TYR A 102 -16.46 -9.04 -21.25
CA TYR A 102 -17.53 -8.11 -20.87
C TYR A 102 -18.46 -8.66 -19.79
N ASP A 103 -18.53 -9.97 -19.61
CA ASP A 103 -19.30 -10.60 -18.53
C ASP A 103 -18.82 -10.18 -17.14
N TYR A 104 -17.62 -9.58 -17.03
CA TYR A 104 -16.93 -9.27 -15.76
C TYR A 104 -16.95 -7.79 -15.39
N LYS A 105 -17.85 -6.99 -15.94
CA LYS A 105 -17.98 -5.54 -15.63
C LYS A 105 -18.09 -5.23 -14.12
N ARG A 106 -18.63 -6.14 -13.33
CA ARG A 106 -18.98 -5.91 -11.91
C ARG A 106 -18.00 -6.52 -10.90
N THR A 107 -17.05 -7.33 -11.33
CA THR A 107 -16.16 -8.06 -10.41
C THR A 107 -14.71 -7.54 -10.47
N ARG A 108 -14.01 -7.56 -9.30
CA ARG A 108 -12.57 -7.29 -9.26
C ARG A 108 -11.72 -8.51 -9.59
N LEU A 109 -12.30 -9.70 -9.51
CA LEU A 109 -11.69 -10.98 -9.85
C LEU A 109 -12.21 -11.39 -11.20
N LEU A 110 -11.33 -11.45 -12.19
CA LEU A 110 -11.65 -12.04 -13.47
C LEU A 110 -11.45 -13.56 -13.38
N LYS A 111 -12.53 -14.30 -13.62
CA LYS A 111 -12.48 -15.76 -13.68
C LYS A 111 -13.51 -16.26 -14.71
N PHE A 112 -13.06 -16.96 -15.73
CA PHE A 112 -13.91 -17.50 -16.79
C PHE A 112 -13.45 -18.87 -17.27
N GLN A 113 -14.27 -19.53 -18.07
CA GLN A 113 -14.00 -20.80 -18.70
C GLN A 113 -13.72 -20.60 -20.20
N PHE A 114 -12.73 -21.33 -20.73
CA PHE A 114 -12.45 -21.39 -22.13
C PHE A 114 -11.98 -22.82 -22.48
N GLN A 115 -12.69 -23.54 -23.35
CA GLN A 115 -12.36 -24.89 -23.79
C GLN A 115 -11.98 -25.85 -22.63
N GLY A 116 -12.74 -25.82 -21.54
CA GLY A 116 -12.51 -26.65 -20.36
C GLY A 116 -11.38 -26.15 -19.41
N TYR A 117 -10.72 -25.06 -19.75
CA TYR A 117 -9.77 -24.40 -18.86
C TYR A 117 -10.44 -23.29 -18.05
N THR A 118 -10.08 -23.18 -16.78
CA THR A 118 -10.44 -22.04 -15.94
C THR A 118 -9.29 -21.04 -15.93
N ILE A 119 -9.52 -19.83 -16.43
CA ILE A 119 -8.58 -18.71 -16.36
C ILE A 119 -8.97 -17.81 -15.20
N GLU A 120 -8.03 -17.49 -14.33
CA GLU A 120 -8.22 -16.61 -13.16
C GLU A 120 -7.15 -15.53 -13.15
N TYR A 121 -7.54 -14.27 -13.12
CA TYR A 121 -6.63 -13.13 -13.04
C TYR A 121 -6.94 -12.26 -11.83
N ILE A 122 -5.89 -11.92 -11.08
CA ILE A 122 -5.93 -10.96 -9.99
C ILE A 122 -4.86 -9.89 -10.28
N PRO A 123 -5.27 -8.63 -10.58
CA PRO A 123 -4.33 -7.55 -10.89
C PRO A 123 -3.20 -7.42 -9.86
N GLN A 124 -1.99 -7.18 -10.31
CA GLN A 124 -0.77 -7.03 -9.50
C GLN A 124 -0.42 -8.27 -8.64
N LYS A 125 -1.01 -9.42 -8.92
CA LYS A 125 -0.81 -10.63 -8.11
C LYS A 125 -0.46 -11.85 -8.94
N LYS A 126 -1.37 -12.24 -9.84
CA LYS A 126 -1.20 -13.47 -10.60
C LYS A 126 -2.17 -13.59 -11.76
N ILE A 127 -1.76 -14.39 -12.75
CA ILE A 127 -2.65 -15.08 -13.67
C ILE A 127 -2.51 -16.59 -13.46
N ALA A 128 -3.60 -17.34 -13.55
CA ALA A 128 -3.60 -18.80 -13.35
C ALA A 128 -4.50 -19.49 -14.36
N ILE A 129 -4.04 -20.62 -14.88
CA ILE A 129 -4.78 -21.49 -15.79
C ILE A 129 -4.91 -22.86 -15.11
N ARG A 130 -6.12 -23.42 -15.11
CA ARG A 130 -6.43 -24.68 -14.44
C ARG A 130 -7.26 -25.58 -15.34
N LYS A 131 -7.00 -26.89 -15.29
CA LYS A 131 -7.83 -27.92 -15.90
C LYS A 131 -7.78 -29.17 -15.00
N GLY A 132 -8.92 -29.58 -14.46
CA GLY A 132 -8.98 -30.64 -13.47
C GLY A 132 -8.13 -30.29 -12.24
N HIS A 133 -7.22 -31.17 -11.84
CA HIS A 133 -6.31 -30.99 -10.71
C HIS A 133 -5.01 -30.24 -11.07
N HIS A 134 -4.73 -30.01 -12.35
CA HIS A 134 -3.53 -29.36 -12.82
C HIS A 134 -3.68 -27.84 -12.88
N SER A 135 -2.60 -27.12 -12.59
CA SER A 135 -2.59 -25.67 -12.66
C SER A 135 -1.21 -25.12 -12.97
N SER A 136 -1.16 -24.12 -13.84
CA SER A 136 -0.03 -23.23 -14.03
C SER A 136 -0.39 -21.88 -13.42
N ILE A 137 0.47 -21.36 -12.55
CA ILE A 137 0.24 -20.10 -11.84
C ILE A 137 1.45 -19.21 -12.04
N PHE A 138 1.22 -18.01 -12.53
CA PHE A 138 2.26 -17.01 -12.80
C PHE A 138 2.08 -15.84 -11.84
N PHE A 139 3.14 -15.49 -11.12
CA PHE A 139 3.15 -14.46 -10.08
C PHE A 139 3.86 -13.20 -10.56
N ASP A 140 3.62 -12.09 -9.86
CA ASP A 140 4.33 -10.85 -10.07
C ASP A 140 5.57 -10.77 -9.17
N ILE A 141 6.78 -10.69 -9.78
CA ILE A 141 8.02 -10.52 -9.01
C ILE A 141 8.34 -9.04 -8.77
N ALA A 142 7.87 -8.12 -9.62
CA ALA A 142 8.14 -6.69 -9.50
C ALA A 142 7.64 -6.10 -8.17
N GLN A 143 6.60 -6.69 -7.57
CA GLN A 143 6.04 -6.27 -6.30
C GLN A 143 7.03 -6.34 -5.11
N TYR A 144 8.16 -7.02 -5.26
CA TYR A 144 9.17 -7.13 -4.22
C TYR A 144 10.34 -6.16 -4.44
N TYR A 145 10.53 -5.68 -5.67
CA TYR A 145 11.62 -4.77 -6.03
C TYR A 145 11.18 -3.29 -6.09
N HIS A 146 9.94 -3.01 -6.46
CA HIS A 146 9.36 -1.66 -6.60
C HIS A 146 10.10 -0.75 -7.59
N GLU A 147 10.80 -1.34 -8.55
CA GLU A 147 11.62 -0.66 -9.55
C GLU A 147 11.30 -1.19 -10.96
N SER A 148 11.86 -0.58 -12.00
CA SER A 148 11.83 -1.17 -13.35
C SER A 148 12.70 -2.42 -13.41
N LEU A 149 12.40 -3.37 -14.31
CA LEU A 149 13.19 -4.59 -14.50
C LEU A 149 14.70 -4.31 -14.59
N SER A 150 15.08 -3.34 -15.42
CA SER A 150 16.50 -2.99 -15.61
C SER A 150 17.17 -2.43 -14.37
N ASN A 151 16.47 -1.56 -13.60
CA ASN A 151 17.03 -1.01 -12.38
C ASN A 151 17.15 -2.08 -11.30
N ALA A 152 16.10 -2.91 -11.15
CA ALA A 152 16.14 -4.02 -10.21
C ALA A 152 17.30 -4.99 -10.53
N TYR A 153 17.53 -5.27 -11.81
CA TYR A 153 18.65 -6.12 -12.24
C TYR A 153 20.01 -5.49 -11.94
N LEU A 154 20.21 -4.22 -12.32
CA LEU A 154 21.44 -3.47 -12.05
C LEU A 154 21.78 -3.39 -10.55
N HIS A 155 20.77 -3.20 -9.70
CA HIS A 155 20.99 -3.03 -8.26
C HIS A 155 21.20 -4.35 -7.52
N ASN A 156 20.74 -5.50 -8.07
CA ASN A 156 20.70 -6.74 -7.31
C ASN A 156 21.49 -7.89 -7.94
N ILE A 157 21.74 -7.88 -9.27
CA ILE A 157 22.34 -9.01 -9.98
C ILE A 157 23.63 -8.62 -10.68
N GLY A 158 23.57 -7.61 -11.57
CA GLY A 158 24.75 -7.26 -12.38
C GLY A 158 24.51 -6.22 -13.45
N VAL A 159 25.37 -6.20 -14.45
CA VAL A 159 25.42 -5.19 -15.51
C VAL A 159 24.52 -5.59 -16.68
N LEU A 160 23.88 -4.61 -17.32
CA LEU A 160 23.13 -4.81 -18.55
C LEU A 160 24.02 -4.60 -19.77
N PRO A 161 24.00 -5.50 -20.78
CA PRO A 161 24.78 -5.32 -21.98
C PRO A 161 24.28 -4.14 -22.84
N GLU A 162 25.18 -3.52 -23.55
CA GLU A 162 24.94 -2.31 -24.36
C GLU A 162 23.81 -2.50 -25.38
N TRP A 163 23.83 -3.63 -26.09
CA TRP A 163 22.82 -3.94 -27.09
C TRP A 163 21.38 -3.96 -26.48
N TYR A 164 21.25 -4.43 -25.25
CA TYR A 164 19.96 -4.48 -24.56
C TYR A 164 19.48 -3.08 -24.22
N ILE A 165 20.37 -2.22 -23.71
CA ILE A 165 20.07 -0.81 -23.42
C ILE A 165 19.60 -0.08 -24.67
N ASP A 166 20.24 -0.33 -25.80
CA ASP A 166 19.91 0.33 -27.08
C ASP A 166 18.57 -0.15 -27.64
N VAL A 167 18.29 -1.45 -27.57
CA VAL A 167 16.97 -1.97 -27.97
C VAL A 167 15.87 -1.43 -27.07
N LYS A 168 16.12 -1.34 -25.76
CA LYS A 168 15.18 -0.76 -24.80
C LYS A 168 14.84 0.70 -25.09
N LYS A 169 15.80 1.51 -25.49
CA LYS A 169 15.55 2.89 -25.93
C LYS A 169 14.62 2.94 -27.15
N GLN A 170 14.73 1.96 -28.05
CA GLN A 170 13.91 1.82 -29.25
C GLN A 170 12.51 1.21 -28.99
N ARG A 171 12.22 0.71 -27.80
CA ARG A 171 10.95 0.01 -27.46
C ARG A 171 9.71 0.82 -27.82
N LYS A 172 9.75 2.14 -27.76
CA LYS A 172 8.65 3.03 -28.15
C LYS A 172 8.28 2.93 -29.64
N SER A 173 9.18 2.44 -30.47
CA SER A 173 8.99 2.23 -31.92
C SER A 173 8.62 0.79 -32.27
N PHE A 174 8.33 -0.07 -31.30
CA PHE A 174 7.86 -1.43 -31.55
C PHE A 174 6.43 -1.38 -32.06
N THR A 175 6.31 -1.25 -33.39
CA THR A 175 5.06 -1.32 -34.12
C THR A 175 4.89 -2.72 -34.71
N ARG A 176 3.69 -3.04 -35.16
CA ARG A 176 3.43 -4.29 -35.89
C ARG A 176 4.36 -4.44 -37.10
N LYS A 177 4.56 -3.34 -37.84
CA LYS A 177 5.49 -3.31 -38.98
C LYS A 177 6.93 -3.58 -38.55
N PHE A 178 7.35 -3.04 -37.41
CA PHE A 178 8.69 -3.31 -36.87
C PHE A 178 8.83 -4.77 -36.43
N ALA A 179 7.83 -5.34 -35.77
CA ALA A 179 7.82 -6.73 -35.34
C ALA A 179 7.90 -7.71 -36.53
N THR A 180 7.18 -7.41 -37.62
CA THR A 180 7.23 -8.20 -38.85
C THR A 180 8.57 -8.10 -39.54
N LYS A 181 9.21 -6.89 -39.53
CA LYS A 181 10.49 -6.67 -40.21
C LYS A 181 11.68 -7.21 -39.43
N TYR A 182 11.65 -7.16 -38.09
CA TYR A 182 12.76 -7.52 -37.22
C TYR A 182 12.38 -8.50 -36.10
N PRO A 183 11.76 -9.67 -36.45
CA PRO A 183 11.25 -10.59 -35.43
C PRO A 183 12.36 -11.15 -34.53
N ALA A 184 13.53 -11.47 -35.10
CA ALA A 184 14.68 -11.97 -34.33
C ALA A 184 15.19 -10.97 -33.27
N LYS A 185 15.14 -9.66 -33.58
CA LYS A 185 15.55 -8.62 -32.64
C LYS A 185 14.61 -8.52 -31.45
N ILE A 186 13.29 -8.53 -31.70
CA ILE A 186 12.28 -8.49 -30.65
C ILE A 186 12.33 -9.80 -29.83
N ARG A 187 12.47 -10.94 -30.48
CA ARG A 187 12.60 -12.25 -29.81
C ARG A 187 13.78 -12.27 -28.84
N LYS A 188 14.97 -11.85 -29.32
CA LYS A 188 16.16 -11.76 -28.46
C LYS A 188 15.94 -10.87 -27.26
N TYR A 189 15.28 -9.73 -27.44
CA TYR A 189 14.97 -8.79 -26.36
C TYR A 189 13.97 -9.36 -25.36
N CYS A 190 12.85 -9.93 -25.83
CA CYS A 190 11.83 -10.54 -24.97
C CYS A 190 12.38 -11.72 -24.14
N ILE A 191 13.16 -12.62 -24.78
CA ILE A 191 13.82 -13.73 -24.07
C ILE A 191 14.80 -13.21 -23.01
N GLN A 192 15.51 -12.12 -23.30
CA GLN A 192 16.42 -11.52 -22.33
C GLN A 192 15.68 -10.92 -21.13
N ASP A 193 14.52 -10.29 -21.33
CA ASP A 193 13.65 -9.81 -20.24
C ASP A 193 13.16 -10.98 -19.38
N CYS A 194 12.83 -12.13 -20.00
CA CYS A 194 12.50 -13.37 -19.30
C CYS A 194 13.67 -13.88 -18.45
N ILE A 195 14.91 -13.88 -19.00
CA ILE A 195 16.11 -14.33 -18.28
C ILE A 195 16.36 -13.44 -17.06
N TYR A 196 16.34 -12.11 -17.24
CA TYR A 196 16.53 -11.17 -16.12
C TYR A 196 15.44 -11.32 -15.05
N THR A 197 14.21 -11.53 -15.46
CA THR A 197 13.08 -11.78 -14.53
C THR A 197 13.29 -13.09 -13.76
N LYS A 198 13.78 -14.16 -14.41
CA LYS A 198 14.10 -15.43 -13.76
C LYS A 198 15.25 -15.27 -12.75
N GLU A 199 16.32 -14.60 -13.11
CA GLU A 199 17.45 -14.38 -12.22
C GLU A 199 17.07 -13.56 -10.99
N LEU A 200 16.26 -12.51 -11.16
CA LEU A 200 15.68 -11.76 -10.05
C LEU A 200 14.77 -12.63 -9.17
N ALA A 201 13.95 -13.50 -9.77
CA ALA A 201 13.10 -14.40 -9.02
C ALA A 201 13.93 -15.40 -8.18
N ILE A 202 14.98 -16.00 -8.77
CA ILE A 202 15.90 -16.89 -8.06
C ILE A 202 16.63 -16.13 -6.94
N HIS A 203 17.10 -14.92 -7.21
CA HIS A 203 17.73 -14.06 -6.21
C HIS A 203 16.77 -13.83 -5.03
N TRP A 204 15.53 -13.39 -5.28
CA TRP A 204 14.55 -13.17 -4.23
C TRP A 204 14.23 -14.44 -3.43
N ILE A 205 14.08 -15.59 -4.09
CA ILE A 205 13.82 -16.88 -3.44
C ILE A 205 14.96 -17.26 -2.50
N LYS A 206 16.22 -17.12 -2.95
CA LYS A 206 17.41 -17.38 -2.14
C LYS A 206 17.48 -16.45 -0.93
N VAL A 207 17.31 -15.17 -1.16
CA VAL A 207 17.32 -14.13 -0.13
C VAL A 207 16.22 -14.37 0.91
N PHE A 208 15.01 -14.74 0.46
CA PHE A 208 13.91 -15.10 1.35
C PHE A 208 14.23 -16.36 2.17
N TYR A 209 14.76 -17.40 1.53
CA TYR A 209 15.15 -18.64 2.23
C TYR A 209 16.23 -18.39 3.29
N ASN A 210 17.26 -17.62 2.95
CA ASN A 210 18.33 -17.28 3.89
C ASN A 210 17.84 -16.45 5.09
N ALA A 211 16.76 -15.67 4.89
CA ALA A 211 16.18 -14.89 5.97
C ALA A 211 15.25 -15.70 6.88
N PHE A 212 14.51 -16.67 6.35
CA PHE A 212 13.38 -17.31 7.03
C PHE A 212 13.42 -18.86 7.06
N GLU A 213 14.38 -19.49 6.40
CA GLU A 213 14.66 -20.93 6.41
C GLU A 213 13.52 -21.83 5.91
N PHE A 214 12.68 -21.29 5.01
CA PHE A 214 11.65 -22.09 4.31
C PHE A 214 11.29 -21.50 2.95
N TYR A 215 10.75 -22.34 2.06
CA TYR A 215 10.24 -21.92 0.77
C TYR A 215 8.74 -21.68 0.81
N PRO A 216 8.23 -20.50 0.38
CA PRO A 216 6.81 -20.27 0.29
C PRO A 216 6.20 -21.07 -0.85
N GLN A 217 5.00 -21.60 -0.65
CA GLN A 217 4.29 -22.31 -1.72
C GLN A 217 3.88 -21.39 -2.89
N ARG A 218 3.67 -20.10 -2.61
CA ARG A 218 3.14 -19.13 -3.57
C ARG A 218 3.74 -17.75 -3.29
N PHE A 219 3.95 -16.98 -4.35
CA PHE A 219 4.46 -15.60 -4.29
C PHE A 219 3.36 -14.58 -4.60
N ILE A 220 2.18 -14.71 -3.97
CA ILE A 220 0.99 -13.89 -4.28
C ILE A 220 1.18 -12.43 -3.87
N SER A 221 1.79 -12.16 -2.72
CA SER A 221 2.05 -10.82 -2.21
C SER A 221 2.97 -10.85 -0.99
N SER A 222 3.62 -9.71 -0.73
CA SER A 222 4.39 -9.49 0.50
C SER A 222 3.59 -9.80 1.77
N GLY A 223 2.31 -9.40 1.81
CA GLY A 223 1.43 -9.75 2.92
C GLY A 223 1.18 -11.25 3.08
N TYR A 224 1.06 -12.01 1.97
CA TYR A 224 0.97 -13.48 2.05
C TYR A 224 2.25 -14.09 2.60
N LEU A 225 3.42 -13.60 2.17
CA LEU A 225 4.70 -14.05 2.69
C LEU A 225 4.83 -13.73 4.18
N ALA A 226 4.47 -12.51 4.60
CA ALA A 226 4.47 -12.11 6.00
C ALA A 226 3.58 -13.00 6.88
N GLU A 227 2.37 -13.35 6.39
CA GLU A 227 1.48 -14.31 7.05
C GLU A 227 2.16 -15.67 7.23
N LYS A 228 2.83 -16.18 6.19
CA LYS A 228 3.51 -17.47 6.25
C LYS A 228 4.75 -17.44 7.14
N VAL A 229 5.49 -16.34 7.14
CA VAL A 229 6.63 -16.14 8.07
C VAL A 229 6.15 -16.22 9.53
N LEU A 230 5.07 -15.53 9.90
CA LEU A 230 4.52 -15.60 11.25
C LEU A 230 4.12 -17.04 11.63
N ILE A 231 3.33 -17.70 10.75
CA ILE A 231 2.82 -19.05 11.01
C ILE A 231 3.97 -20.06 11.15
N ASN A 232 4.99 -19.99 10.28
CA ASN A 232 6.14 -20.91 10.32
C ASN A 232 7.00 -20.71 11.58
N ASN A 233 7.10 -19.48 12.07
CA ASN A 233 7.79 -19.18 13.33
C ASN A 233 6.92 -19.42 14.58
N GLY A 234 5.75 -20.03 14.44
CA GLY A 234 4.87 -20.34 15.58
C GLY A 234 4.20 -19.11 16.20
N ILE A 235 4.23 -17.96 15.51
CA ILE A 235 3.61 -16.73 15.98
C ILE A 235 2.11 -16.80 15.71
N ASN A 236 1.34 -17.04 16.75
CA ASN A 236 -0.11 -17.15 16.68
C ASN A 236 -0.77 -15.81 17.03
N MET A 237 -1.47 -15.21 16.07
CA MET A 237 -2.37 -14.09 16.35
C MET A 237 -3.73 -14.62 16.81
N PRO A 238 -4.47 -13.90 17.67
CA PRO A 238 -5.80 -14.30 18.09
C PRO A 238 -6.72 -14.54 16.90
N LEU A 239 -7.55 -15.55 16.96
CA LEU A 239 -8.62 -15.76 15.98
C LEU A 239 -9.70 -14.70 16.19
N PHE A 240 -10.37 -14.31 15.13
CA PHE A 240 -11.49 -13.34 15.23
C PHE A 240 -12.55 -13.76 16.25
N LYS A 241 -12.85 -15.07 16.34
CA LYS A 241 -13.82 -15.64 17.27
C LYS A 241 -13.37 -15.69 18.75
N GLU A 242 -12.07 -15.58 19.01
CA GLU A 242 -11.51 -15.58 20.37
C GLU A 242 -11.68 -14.23 21.09
N THR A 243 -12.04 -13.19 20.34
CA THR A 243 -12.38 -11.88 20.91
C THR A 243 -13.89 -11.68 20.88
N PRO A 244 -14.52 -11.22 21.97
CA PRO A 244 -15.97 -10.96 22.00
C PRO A 244 -16.41 -10.02 20.85
N LEU A 245 -17.55 -10.32 20.23
CA LEU A 245 -18.04 -9.55 19.09
C LEU A 245 -18.18 -8.04 19.38
N PRO A 246 -18.73 -7.60 20.54
CA PRO A 246 -18.80 -6.17 20.85
C PRO A 246 -17.42 -5.49 20.91
N VAL A 247 -16.40 -6.21 21.40
CA VAL A 247 -15.01 -5.71 21.42
C VAL A 247 -14.48 -5.55 20.00
N ASN A 248 -14.65 -6.56 19.15
CA ASN A 248 -14.27 -6.50 17.75
C ASN A 248 -14.96 -5.34 17.01
N GLU A 249 -16.23 -5.08 17.31
CA GLU A 249 -16.99 -3.97 16.72
C GLU A 249 -16.44 -2.61 17.16
N PHE A 250 -16.17 -2.42 18.45
CA PHE A 250 -15.55 -1.19 18.97
C PHE A 250 -14.16 -0.99 18.37
N ALA A 251 -13.34 -2.02 18.36
CA ALA A 251 -12.03 -1.98 17.73
C ALA A 251 -12.13 -1.61 16.24
N TRP A 252 -13.07 -2.19 15.51
CA TRP A 252 -13.25 -1.90 14.08
C TRP A 252 -13.77 -0.48 13.82
N LYS A 253 -14.59 0.06 14.70
CA LYS A 253 -15.03 1.47 14.66
C LYS A 253 -13.87 2.42 14.99
N SER A 254 -12.96 2.03 15.89
CA SER A 254 -11.72 2.76 16.21
C SER A 254 -10.62 2.58 15.16
N TYR A 255 -10.79 1.66 14.21
CA TYR A 255 -9.84 1.43 13.13
C TYR A 255 -9.95 2.55 12.08
N PHE A 256 -9.20 3.61 12.31
CA PHE A 256 -8.89 4.64 11.32
C PHE A 256 -7.55 4.32 10.64
N GLY A 257 -7.28 4.93 9.50
CA GLY A 257 -5.96 4.88 8.89
C GLY A 257 -4.93 5.67 9.70
N ALA A 258 -3.70 5.71 9.20
CA ALA A 258 -2.67 6.60 9.70
C ALA A 258 -3.07 8.08 9.58
N ARG A 259 -2.49 8.95 10.41
CA ARG A 259 -2.59 10.39 10.23
C ARG A 259 -1.79 10.80 8.99
N PHE A 260 -2.49 11.35 8.01
CA PHE A 260 -1.92 11.81 6.75
C PHE A 260 -2.56 13.14 6.40
N GLU A 261 -1.88 14.23 6.79
CA GLU A 261 -2.46 15.56 6.83
C GLU A 261 -1.36 16.61 6.58
N ILE A 262 -1.65 17.64 5.80
CA ILE A 262 -0.82 18.84 5.68
C ILE A 262 -1.46 19.98 6.47
N LEU A 263 -0.63 20.76 7.17
CA LEU A 263 -1.07 21.88 7.98
C LEU A 263 -0.63 23.22 7.36
N LYS A 264 0.48 23.19 6.63
CA LYS A 264 1.01 24.31 5.88
C LYS A 264 1.28 23.86 4.45
N ARG A 265 1.03 24.72 3.46
CA ARG A 265 1.31 24.45 2.04
C ARG A 265 1.97 25.66 1.38
N GLY A 266 2.48 25.49 0.15
CA GLY A 266 3.28 26.46 -0.55
C GLY A 266 4.75 26.38 -0.15
N PHE A 267 5.45 27.49 -0.18
CA PHE A 267 6.88 27.57 0.12
C PHE A 267 7.13 27.63 1.62
N ILE A 268 7.73 26.60 2.16
CA ILE A 268 8.00 26.46 3.61
C ILE A 268 9.40 27.00 3.96
N GLY A 269 10.35 26.95 3.02
CA GLY A 269 11.75 27.28 3.25
C GLY A 269 12.49 26.13 3.94
N THR A 270 13.09 26.38 5.10
CA THR A 270 13.81 25.35 5.85
C THR A 270 12.86 24.52 6.70
N ALA A 271 12.95 23.20 6.58
CA ALA A 271 12.20 22.25 7.42
C ALA A 271 12.99 20.95 7.66
N HIS A 272 12.58 20.22 8.68
CA HIS A 272 13.24 19.02 9.18
C HIS A 272 12.27 17.84 9.15
N LEU A 273 12.74 16.69 8.68
CA LEU A 273 11.97 15.46 8.59
C LEU A 273 12.39 14.49 9.70
N TYR A 274 11.41 14.06 10.47
CA TYR A 274 11.55 13.03 11.51
C TYR A 274 10.63 11.86 11.21
N ASP A 275 11.09 10.64 11.46
CA ASP A 275 10.34 9.41 11.21
C ASP A 275 10.42 8.45 12.40
N ILE A 276 9.37 7.68 12.64
CA ILE A 276 9.38 6.65 13.69
C ILE A 276 9.94 5.35 13.10
N ASN A 277 11.05 4.86 13.63
CA ASN A 277 11.68 3.64 13.19
C ASN A 277 10.73 2.44 13.26
N SER A 278 10.24 1.99 12.09
CA SER A 278 9.35 0.82 11.98
C SER A 278 8.16 0.89 12.95
N ALA A 279 7.41 2.00 12.93
CA ALA A 279 6.33 2.31 13.87
C ALA A 279 5.31 1.17 14.05
N TYR A 280 4.80 0.59 12.96
CA TYR A 280 3.80 -0.49 13.04
C TYR A 280 4.36 -1.79 13.61
N PRO A 281 5.56 -2.25 13.23
CA PRO A 281 6.25 -3.34 13.92
C PRO A 281 6.46 -3.08 15.41
N TYR A 282 6.89 -1.87 15.79
CA TYR A 282 7.06 -1.48 17.19
C TYR A 282 5.77 -1.66 17.99
N VAL A 283 4.67 -1.10 17.49
CA VAL A 283 3.38 -1.24 18.17
C VAL A 283 2.97 -2.70 18.26
N LEU A 284 3.12 -3.49 17.19
CA LEU A 284 2.82 -4.92 17.21
C LEU A 284 3.64 -5.66 18.25
N ALA A 285 4.94 -5.36 18.38
CA ALA A 285 5.81 -5.96 19.39
C ALA A 285 5.31 -5.70 20.83
N ASN A 286 4.60 -4.59 21.03
CA ASN A 286 4.08 -4.16 22.33
C ASN A 286 2.58 -4.44 22.53
N ILE A 287 1.92 -5.20 21.64
CA ILE A 287 0.56 -5.69 21.87
C ILE A 287 0.61 -6.94 22.78
N PRO A 288 -0.10 -6.94 23.91
CA PRO A 288 -0.18 -8.09 24.77
C PRO A 288 -0.96 -9.25 24.13
N ASP A 289 -0.78 -10.45 24.65
CA ASP A 289 -1.62 -11.60 24.32
C ASP A 289 -3.04 -11.41 24.83
N ILE A 290 -3.94 -10.97 23.95
CA ILE A 290 -5.34 -10.67 24.29
C ILE A 290 -6.19 -11.91 24.60
N THR A 291 -5.60 -13.11 24.56
CA THR A 291 -6.24 -14.35 25.01
C THR A 291 -5.92 -14.68 26.48
N LYS A 292 -4.98 -13.95 27.09
CA LYS A 292 -4.48 -14.16 28.46
C LYS A 292 -4.89 -13.03 29.41
N GLY A 293 -6.19 -12.80 29.55
CA GLY A 293 -6.77 -11.77 30.39
C GLY A 293 -8.28 -11.66 30.20
N LYS A 294 -8.85 -10.54 30.60
CA LYS A 294 -10.32 -10.31 30.56
C LYS A 294 -10.67 -9.03 29.84
N TRP A 295 -11.76 -9.06 29.08
CA TRP A 295 -12.37 -7.87 28.51
C TRP A 295 -13.42 -7.31 29.48
N VAL A 296 -13.27 -6.06 29.88
CA VAL A 296 -14.19 -5.36 30.78
C VAL A 296 -14.81 -4.14 30.08
N LYS A 297 -16.10 -3.90 30.38
CA LYS A 297 -16.84 -2.75 29.86
C LYS A 297 -16.88 -1.66 30.92
N ARG A 298 -16.34 -0.44 30.64
CA ARG A 298 -16.30 0.68 31.58
C ARG A 298 -16.34 2.03 30.85
N LYS A 299 -16.75 3.10 31.59
CA LYS A 299 -16.69 4.50 31.15
C LYS A 299 -15.42 5.24 31.57
N SER A 300 -14.50 4.60 32.26
CA SER A 300 -13.21 5.15 32.67
C SER A 300 -12.12 4.13 32.37
N ILE A 301 -10.87 4.58 32.24
CA ILE A 301 -9.73 3.68 32.07
C ILE A 301 -9.53 2.88 33.37
N HIS A 302 -9.48 1.58 33.25
CA HIS A 302 -9.18 0.69 34.37
C HIS A 302 -7.68 0.74 34.70
N PRO A 303 -7.24 0.79 35.97
CA PRO A 303 -5.81 0.86 36.33
C PRO A 303 -4.94 -0.21 35.66
N ASN A 304 -5.42 -1.46 35.62
CA ASN A 304 -4.69 -2.59 35.03
C ASN A 304 -5.04 -2.80 33.54
N SER A 305 -5.63 -1.80 32.85
CA SER A 305 -5.91 -1.90 31.44
C SER A 305 -4.65 -1.67 30.62
N VAL A 306 -4.32 -2.61 29.75
CA VAL A 306 -3.15 -2.55 28.87
C VAL A 306 -3.50 -2.11 27.45
N LEU A 307 -4.76 -2.22 27.03
CA LEU A 307 -5.30 -1.68 25.80
C LEU A 307 -6.83 -1.56 25.88
N GLY A 308 -7.41 -0.70 25.05
CA GLY A 308 -8.86 -0.53 25.03
C GLY A 308 -9.35 0.29 23.85
N PHE A 309 -10.67 0.27 23.66
CA PHE A 309 -11.39 0.99 22.61
C PHE A 309 -12.56 1.71 23.23
N PHE A 310 -12.70 3.00 22.91
CA PHE A 310 -13.66 3.87 23.59
C PHE A 310 -14.51 4.62 22.57
N LYS A 311 -15.80 4.73 22.88
CA LYS A 311 -16.69 5.71 22.27
C LYS A 311 -16.63 6.96 23.12
N ILE A 312 -16.27 8.08 22.53
CA ILE A 312 -16.12 9.36 23.22
C ILE A 312 -16.97 10.43 22.57
N GLN A 313 -17.38 11.37 23.38
CA GLN A 313 -17.95 12.65 22.98
C GLN A 313 -16.86 13.70 23.13
N CYS A 314 -16.53 14.37 22.05
CA CYS A 314 -15.52 15.41 21.97
C CYS A 314 -16.18 16.79 22.09
N ASN A 315 -15.43 17.72 22.73
CA ASN A 315 -15.72 19.15 22.75
C ASN A 315 -14.38 19.89 22.61
N ILE A 316 -13.90 20.03 21.38
CA ILE A 316 -12.55 20.55 21.09
C ILE A 316 -12.67 22.01 20.67
N PRO A 317 -12.00 22.95 21.35
CA PRO A 317 -12.01 24.37 20.99
C PRO A 317 -11.54 24.61 19.57
N ASP A 318 -12.16 25.54 18.84
CA ASP A 318 -11.80 25.87 17.45
C ASP A 318 -10.40 26.46 17.32
N CYS A 319 -9.85 27.03 18.40
CA CYS A 319 -8.47 27.50 18.45
C CYS A 319 -7.42 26.36 18.51
N LYS A 320 -7.83 25.08 18.73
CA LYS A 320 -6.92 23.95 18.77
C LYS A 320 -6.37 23.66 17.38
N TYR A 321 -5.10 23.96 17.18
CA TYR A 321 -4.46 23.88 15.87
C TYR A 321 -4.30 22.43 15.39
N ILE A 322 -3.90 21.52 16.28
CA ILE A 322 -3.77 20.08 16.03
C ILE A 322 -4.69 19.31 16.99
N PRO A 323 -5.96 19.05 16.61
CA PRO A 323 -6.86 18.23 17.41
C PRO A 323 -6.36 16.78 17.54
N PRO A 324 -6.58 16.14 18.72
CA PRO A 324 -6.06 14.80 18.99
C PRO A 324 -6.84 13.66 18.31
N PHE A 325 -8.16 13.79 18.13
CA PHE A 325 -9.03 12.66 17.84
C PHE A 325 -9.45 12.56 16.39
N PRO A 326 -9.42 11.33 15.81
CA PRO A 326 -9.83 11.09 14.43
C PRO A 326 -11.35 11.13 14.26
N PHE A 327 -11.79 11.60 13.09
CA PHE A 327 -13.16 11.53 12.65
C PHE A 327 -13.23 11.23 11.14
N ARG A 328 -14.35 10.64 10.68
CA ARG A 328 -14.50 10.28 9.27
C ARG A 328 -15.69 10.99 8.64
N ILE A 329 -15.39 11.80 7.62
CA ILE A 329 -16.40 12.44 6.77
C ILE A 329 -16.22 11.96 5.34
N ASN A 330 -17.26 11.47 4.69
CA ASN A 330 -17.25 11.07 3.27
C ASN A 330 -16.02 10.19 2.92
N ASN A 331 -15.71 9.19 3.73
CA ASN A 331 -14.55 8.31 3.65
C ASN A 331 -13.18 9.01 3.84
N LYS A 332 -13.13 10.29 4.14
CA LYS A 332 -11.89 11.00 4.48
C LYS A 332 -11.67 10.99 5.99
N LEU A 333 -10.45 10.70 6.40
CA LEU A 333 -10.00 10.85 7.78
C LEU A 333 -9.58 12.29 8.01
N ILE A 334 -10.17 12.93 9.02
CA ILE A 334 -9.85 14.28 9.48
C ILE A 334 -9.65 14.28 11.00
N PHE A 335 -9.07 15.37 11.51
CA PHE A 335 -8.92 15.64 12.94
C PHE A 335 -9.59 17.00 13.23
N PRO A 336 -10.89 16.99 13.54
CA PRO A 336 -11.68 18.21 13.65
C PRO A 336 -11.65 18.83 15.04
N SER A 337 -11.99 20.11 15.12
CA SER A 337 -12.48 20.80 16.33
C SER A 337 -14.01 20.72 16.43
N GLY A 338 -14.57 21.30 17.49
CA GLY A 338 -16.01 21.35 17.74
C GLY A 338 -16.55 20.14 18.50
N LYS A 339 -17.84 19.88 18.34
CA LYS A 339 -18.59 18.85 19.09
C LYS A 339 -18.94 17.66 18.20
N PHE A 340 -18.44 16.47 18.54
CA PHE A 340 -18.70 15.24 17.78
C PHE A 340 -18.53 13.98 18.63
N ILE A 341 -19.02 12.85 18.12
CA ILE A 341 -18.80 11.53 18.73
C ILE A 341 -17.90 10.72 17.82
N THR A 342 -16.87 10.10 18.40
CA THR A 342 -15.96 9.21 17.65
C THR A 342 -15.57 7.99 18.48
N TYR A 343 -14.81 7.09 17.86
CA TYR A 343 -14.24 5.92 18.51
C TYR A 343 -12.71 6.03 18.46
N VAL A 344 -12.06 5.77 19.59
CA VAL A 344 -10.61 5.92 19.76
C VAL A 344 -10.02 4.75 20.49
N THR A 345 -8.71 4.59 20.38
CA THR A 345 -7.94 3.63 21.18
C THR A 345 -7.57 4.23 22.53
N GLN A 346 -7.24 3.38 23.49
CA GLN A 346 -6.72 3.81 24.80
C GLN A 346 -5.46 4.68 24.67
N ALA A 347 -4.56 4.33 23.76
CA ALA A 347 -3.34 5.11 23.51
C ALA A 347 -3.65 6.55 23.09
N GLU A 348 -4.66 6.76 22.23
CA GLU A 348 -5.08 8.10 21.81
C GLU A 348 -5.65 8.93 22.98
N LEU A 349 -6.38 8.29 23.91
CA LEU A 349 -6.86 8.97 25.12
C LEU A 349 -5.70 9.34 26.04
N GLN A 350 -4.75 8.43 26.25
CA GLN A 350 -3.59 8.66 27.11
C GLN A 350 -2.65 9.73 26.56
N ALA A 351 -2.52 9.82 25.23
CA ALA A 351 -1.77 10.89 24.57
C ALA A 351 -2.42 12.27 24.75
N CYS A 352 -3.75 12.33 24.85
CA CYS A 352 -4.48 13.56 25.11
C CYS A 352 -4.48 13.86 26.62
N LYS A 353 -3.51 14.70 27.07
CA LYS A 353 -3.39 15.06 28.49
C LYS A 353 -4.54 15.94 29.00
N ASP A 354 -5.22 16.65 28.12
CA ASP A 354 -6.36 17.52 28.46
C ASP A 354 -7.67 16.74 28.44
N ASN A 355 -8.10 16.30 29.60
CA ASN A 355 -9.33 15.55 29.78
C ASN A 355 -10.62 16.39 29.60
N SER A 356 -10.50 17.73 29.52
CA SER A 356 -11.65 18.60 29.26
C SER A 356 -12.15 18.51 27.81
N LEU A 357 -11.31 18.01 26.91
CA LEU A 357 -11.61 17.91 25.48
C LEU A 357 -12.57 16.76 25.14
N TYR A 358 -12.81 15.84 26.07
CA TYR A 358 -13.66 14.67 25.80
C TYR A 358 -14.35 14.11 27.05
N ARG A 359 -15.43 13.38 26.80
CA ARG A 359 -16.11 12.54 27.81
C ARG A 359 -16.26 11.12 27.27
N VAL A 360 -15.83 10.12 28.05
CA VAL A 360 -16.01 8.71 27.69
C VAL A 360 -17.47 8.32 27.88
N LEU A 361 -18.11 7.83 26.83
CA LEU A 361 -19.48 7.33 26.85
C LEU A 361 -19.53 5.83 27.16
N GLU A 362 -18.62 5.07 26.56
CA GLU A 362 -18.54 3.62 26.69
C GLU A 362 -17.15 3.15 26.26
N GLY A 363 -16.64 2.09 26.87
CA GLY A 363 -15.35 1.51 26.46
C GLY A 363 -15.25 0.03 26.77
N TYR A 364 -14.49 -0.69 25.95
CA TYR A 364 -14.06 -2.07 26.18
C TYR A 364 -12.56 -2.10 26.35
N GLN A 365 -12.09 -2.70 27.43
CA GLN A 365 -10.70 -2.68 27.85
C GLN A 365 -10.22 -4.09 28.16
N PHE A 366 -9.01 -4.38 27.76
CA PHE A 366 -8.34 -5.63 28.10
C PHE A 366 -7.51 -5.44 29.37
N VAL A 367 -7.82 -6.23 30.38
CA VAL A 367 -7.22 -6.18 31.71
C VAL A 367 -6.43 -7.45 31.97
N THR A 368 -5.21 -7.31 32.41
CA THR A 368 -4.34 -8.41 32.85
C THR A 368 -3.32 -7.90 33.85
N ASP A 369 -3.01 -8.72 34.85
CA ASP A 369 -2.02 -8.39 35.89
C ASP A 369 -0.59 -8.74 35.42
N SER A 370 -0.46 -9.62 34.43
CA SER A 370 0.84 -10.09 33.89
C SER A 370 0.81 -10.12 32.36
N PRO A 371 1.03 -8.99 31.68
CA PRO A 371 0.96 -8.94 30.24
C PRO A 371 2.10 -9.72 29.57
N ILE A 372 1.76 -10.66 28.70
CA ILE A 372 2.68 -11.41 27.86
C ILE A 372 2.69 -10.79 26.47
N TYR A 373 3.85 -10.57 25.88
CA TYR A 373 4.03 -9.93 24.57
C TYR A 373 4.53 -10.93 23.52
N PRO A 374 3.64 -11.68 22.87
CA PRO A 374 4.02 -12.84 22.05
C PRO A 374 4.80 -12.48 20.78
N TYR A 375 4.68 -11.24 20.31
CA TYR A 375 5.32 -10.79 19.08
C TYR A 375 6.70 -10.15 19.30
N ARG A 376 7.00 -9.72 20.55
CA ARG A 376 8.15 -8.87 20.89
C ARG A 376 9.48 -9.49 20.49
N LYS A 377 9.75 -10.72 20.93
CA LYS A 377 11.01 -11.39 20.63
C LYS A 377 11.25 -11.53 19.13
N PHE A 378 10.23 -11.96 18.41
CA PHE A 378 10.30 -12.15 16.96
C PHE A 378 10.52 -10.84 16.20
N ILE A 379 9.73 -9.80 16.50
CA ILE A 379 9.85 -8.50 15.83
C ILE A 379 11.20 -7.84 16.11
N ASN A 380 11.65 -7.85 17.37
CA ASN A 380 12.94 -7.30 17.75
C ASN A 380 14.10 -8.02 17.04
N SER A 381 14.07 -9.36 17.00
CA SER A 381 15.09 -10.14 16.30
C SER A 381 15.15 -9.81 14.81
N LEU A 382 13.99 -9.70 14.13
CA LEU A 382 13.96 -9.33 12.72
C LEU A 382 14.44 -7.89 12.49
N TYR A 383 14.11 -6.98 13.40
CA TYR A 383 14.53 -5.58 13.30
C TYR A 383 16.06 -5.45 13.48
N GLN A 384 16.63 -6.08 14.49
CA GLN A 384 18.08 -6.07 14.73
C GLN A 384 18.85 -6.68 13.55
N LYS A 385 18.42 -7.87 13.10
CA LYS A 385 19.01 -8.49 11.90
C LYS A 385 18.94 -7.59 10.67
N ARG A 386 17.85 -6.81 10.52
CA ARG A 386 17.73 -5.85 9.42
C ARG A 386 18.70 -4.68 9.57
N LEU A 387 18.92 -4.15 10.78
CA LEU A 387 19.88 -3.07 11.01
C LEU A 387 21.30 -3.51 10.65
N GLU A 388 21.74 -4.64 11.16
CA GLU A 388 23.05 -5.25 10.87
C GLU A 388 23.26 -5.40 9.36
N LEU A 389 22.26 -5.94 8.64
CA LEU A 389 22.33 -6.11 7.20
C LEU A 389 22.32 -4.77 6.43
N LYS A 390 21.63 -3.76 6.97
CA LYS A 390 21.59 -2.41 6.37
C LYS A 390 22.96 -1.73 6.49
N GLU A 391 23.63 -1.85 7.63
CA GLU A 391 24.99 -1.33 7.86
C GLU A 391 26.01 -1.99 6.91
N GLN A 392 25.85 -3.28 6.65
CA GLN A 392 26.68 -4.05 5.71
C GLN A 392 26.30 -3.83 4.25
N ASN A 393 25.34 -2.97 3.93
CA ASN A 393 24.76 -2.82 2.58
C ASN A 393 24.29 -4.15 1.98
N ASN A 394 23.89 -5.12 2.81
CA ASN A 394 23.52 -6.45 2.38
C ASN A 394 22.08 -6.49 1.83
N PRO A 395 21.86 -7.02 0.61
CA PRO A 395 20.53 -7.12 -0.01
C PRO A 395 19.49 -7.89 0.82
N LEU A 396 19.93 -8.78 1.72
CA LEU A 396 19.04 -9.53 2.64
C LEU A 396 18.18 -8.63 3.55
N GLN A 397 18.57 -7.36 3.76
CA GLN A 397 17.77 -6.41 4.52
C GLN A 397 16.40 -6.11 3.88
N LEU A 398 16.29 -6.24 2.54
CA LEU A 398 15.07 -5.89 1.81
C LEU A 398 13.89 -6.82 2.10
N PRO A 399 14.00 -8.17 2.07
CA PRO A 399 12.93 -9.07 2.50
C PRO A 399 12.47 -8.84 3.93
N LEU A 400 13.40 -8.58 4.84
CA LEU A 400 13.06 -8.30 6.24
C LEU A 400 12.20 -7.04 6.35
N LYS A 401 12.58 -5.96 5.66
CA LYS A 401 11.79 -4.71 5.57
C LYS A 401 10.40 -4.97 5.01
N VAL A 402 10.32 -5.71 3.89
CA VAL A 402 9.05 -6.02 3.20
C VAL A 402 8.13 -6.83 4.10
N ILE A 403 8.65 -7.83 4.80
CA ILE A 403 7.86 -8.67 5.70
C ILE A 403 7.37 -7.87 6.91
N LEU A 404 8.25 -7.18 7.62
CA LEU A 404 7.89 -6.37 8.79
C LEU A 404 6.77 -5.38 8.47
N ASN A 405 6.89 -4.65 7.36
CA ASN A 405 5.90 -3.64 6.96
C ASN A 405 4.59 -4.26 6.44
N SER A 406 4.60 -5.53 6.03
CA SER A 406 3.43 -6.18 5.44
C SER A 406 2.53 -6.90 6.45
N ILE A 407 3.02 -7.18 7.67
CA ILE A 407 2.27 -7.89 8.72
C ILE A 407 0.98 -7.15 9.06
N TYR A 408 1.07 -5.85 9.30
CA TYR A 408 -0.06 -5.01 9.65
C TYR A 408 -1.22 -5.13 8.64
N GLY A 409 -0.94 -5.06 7.33
CA GLY A 409 -1.96 -5.14 6.30
C GLY A 409 -2.79 -6.43 6.33
N LYS A 410 -2.25 -7.50 6.88
CA LYS A 410 -2.95 -8.79 7.04
C LYS A 410 -3.93 -8.78 8.21
N THR A 411 -3.67 -8.00 9.24
CA THR A 411 -4.57 -7.90 10.41
C THR A 411 -5.86 -7.16 10.09
N ALA A 412 -5.86 -6.32 9.05
CA ALA A 412 -7.05 -5.60 8.57
C ALA A 412 -7.63 -6.16 7.26
N GLN A 413 -7.09 -7.29 6.75
CA GLN A 413 -7.48 -7.81 5.44
C GLN A 413 -8.90 -8.34 5.40
N ARG A 414 -9.77 -7.65 4.65
CA ARG A 414 -11.15 -8.05 4.36
C ARG A 414 -11.46 -7.84 2.87
N VAL A 415 -12.12 -8.82 2.26
CA VAL A 415 -12.62 -8.74 0.88
C VAL A 415 -14.10 -9.11 0.88
N GLY A 416 -14.95 -8.12 0.73
CA GLY A 416 -16.40 -8.28 0.93
C GLY A 416 -16.67 -8.78 2.36
N ASN A 417 -17.38 -9.90 2.49
CA ASN A 417 -17.68 -10.54 3.78
C ASN A 417 -16.64 -11.59 4.21
N ARG A 418 -15.52 -11.73 3.48
CA ARG A 418 -14.45 -12.70 3.79
C ARG A 418 -13.31 -12.00 4.48
N ILE A 419 -12.86 -12.57 5.60
CA ILE A 419 -11.69 -12.11 6.36
C ILE A 419 -10.45 -12.94 6.02
N GLY A 420 -9.27 -12.33 6.17
CA GLY A 420 -7.98 -13.01 6.05
C GLY A 420 -7.67 -13.88 7.28
N ASN A 421 -6.63 -14.74 7.15
CA ASN A 421 -6.22 -15.66 8.22
C ASN A 421 -5.75 -14.95 9.50
N LEU A 422 -5.18 -13.75 9.36
CA LEU A 422 -4.68 -12.96 10.49
C LEU A 422 -5.62 -11.78 10.83
N PHE A 423 -6.86 -11.76 10.32
CA PHE A 423 -7.78 -10.67 10.57
C PHE A 423 -8.07 -10.52 12.06
N SER A 424 -7.73 -9.36 12.60
CA SER A 424 -7.99 -8.97 13.98
C SER A 424 -8.24 -7.46 14.07
N PRO A 425 -9.50 -7.04 14.25
CA PRO A 425 -9.83 -5.62 14.46
C PRO A 425 -9.08 -5.00 15.64
N VAL A 426 -8.89 -5.77 16.72
CA VAL A 426 -8.15 -5.34 17.91
C VAL A 426 -6.72 -4.97 17.55
N ILE A 427 -5.99 -5.88 16.90
CA ILE A 427 -4.58 -5.64 16.54
C ILE A 427 -4.47 -4.47 15.55
N SER A 428 -5.29 -4.47 14.50
CA SER A 428 -5.21 -3.43 13.46
C SER A 428 -5.55 -2.03 13.98
N ALA A 429 -6.56 -1.91 14.84
CA ALA A 429 -6.94 -0.63 15.45
C ALA A 429 -5.88 -0.15 16.45
N THR A 430 -5.34 -1.06 17.28
CA THR A 430 -4.27 -0.73 18.22
C THR A 430 -3.03 -0.21 17.48
N ILE A 431 -2.59 -0.88 16.41
CA ILE A 431 -1.41 -0.44 15.65
C ILE A 431 -1.60 0.98 15.13
N THR A 432 -2.68 1.27 14.42
CA THR A 432 -2.88 2.60 13.84
C THR A 432 -3.19 3.67 14.87
N GLY A 433 -3.95 3.33 15.92
CA GLY A 433 -4.29 4.27 16.99
C GLY A 433 -3.08 4.66 17.82
N THR A 434 -2.26 3.68 18.20
CA THR A 434 -1.02 3.95 18.95
C THR A 434 -0.01 4.76 18.11
N THR A 435 0.13 4.47 16.82
CA THR A 435 1.00 5.30 15.95
C THR A 435 0.51 6.75 15.87
N ARG A 436 -0.82 6.98 15.78
CA ARG A 436 -1.36 8.34 15.84
C ARG A 436 -1.13 9.01 17.20
N ALA A 437 -1.23 8.24 18.28
CA ALA A 437 -0.91 8.71 19.63
C ALA A 437 0.56 9.14 19.75
N MET A 438 1.51 8.33 19.25
CA MET A 438 2.94 8.64 19.23
C MET A 438 3.23 9.95 18.49
N LEU A 439 2.57 10.20 17.35
CA LEU A 439 2.70 11.49 16.64
C LEU A 439 2.22 12.66 17.50
N TYR A 440 1.10 12.49 18.18
CA TYR A 440 0.53 13.57 19.02
C TYR A 440 1.37 13.81 20.28
N GLU A 441 1.83 12.76 20.95
CA GLU A 441 2.74 12.83 22.10
C GLU A 441 4.05 13.54 21.77
N PHE A 442 4.63 13.26 20.60
CA PHE A 442 5.85 13.90 20.13
C PHE A 442 5.67 15.43 20.01
N ILE A 443 4.54 15.85 19.42
CA ILE A 443 4.23 17.28 19.29
C ILE A 443 4.09 17.94 20.66
N GLN A 444 3.39 17.29 21.59
CA GLN A 444 3.19 17.82 22.95
C GLN A 444 4.52 17.88 23.71
N LYS A 445 5.35 16.84 23.61
CA LYS A 445 6.65 16.75 24.27
C LYS A 445 7.58 17.89 23.87
N TYR A 446 7.63 18.24 22.58
CA TYR A 446 8.55 19.24 22.06
C TYR A 446 7.93 20.63 21.85
N GLY A 447 6.65 20.79 22.15
CA GLY A 447 5.93 22.07 22.03
C GLY A 447 5.90 22.62 20.61
N ILE A 448 5.84 21.74 19.59
CA ILE A 448 5.98 22.12 18.17
C ILE A 448 4.64 22.22 17.43
N GLU A 449 3.54 22.39 18.11
CA GLU A 449 2.20 22.37 17.50
C GLU A 449 2.08 23.32 16.31
N ARG A 450 2.66 24.53 16.42
CA ARG A 450 2.64 25.56 15.37
C ARG A 450 3.73 25.38 14.30
N ASP A 451 4.74 24.56 14.58
CA ASP A 451 5.86 24.32 13.67
C ASP A 451 5.62 23.16 12.71
N VAL A 452 4.63 22.29 13.00
CA VAL A 452 4.32 21.15 12.13
C VAL A 452 3.82 21.62 10.78
N VAL A 453 4.46 21.10 9.73
CA VAL A 453 4.10 21.31 8.33
C VAL A 453 3.16 20.18 7.84
N SER A 454 3.52 18.93 8.11
CA SER A 454 2.73 17.79 7.68
C SER A 454 2.96 16.53 8.51
N PHE A 455 1.97 15.63 8.44
CA PHE A 455 2.04 14.25 8.93
C PHE A 455 1.96 13.29 7.74
N ALA A 456 2.79 12.26 7.73
CA ALA A 456 2.72 11.21 6.73
C ALA A 456 2.91 9.82 7.36
N THR A 457 1.85 9.29 7.96
CA THR A 457 1.78 7.95 8.59
C THR A 457 2.51 7.89 9.93
N ASP A 458 3.83 7.89 9.90
CA ASP A 458 4.79 7.72 11.00
C ASP A 458 5.88 8.79 10.97
N SER A 459 5.75 9.78 10.08
CA SER A 459 6.69 10.89 9.95
C SER A 459 6.05 12.26 10.14
N ILE A 460 6.89 13.23 10.53
CA ILE A 460 6.54 14.63 10.72
C ILE A 460 7.54 15.50 9.96
N ILE A 461 7.05 16.47 9.20
CA ILE A 461 7.84 17.59 8.71
C ILE A 461 7.54 18.79 9.64
N THR A 462 8.59 19.42 10.18
CA THR A 462 8.48 20.58 11.06
C THR A 462 9.50 21.66 10.71
N THR A 463 9.15 22.92 10.91
CA THR A 463 10.07 24.06 10.72
C THR A 463 11.08 24.21 11.87
N LYS A 464 10.80 23.63 13.03
CA LYS A 464 11.69 23.64 14.18
C LYS A 464 12.63 22.44 14.16
N LYS A 465 13.94 22.68 14.27
CA LYS A 465 14.92 21.60 14.45
C LYS A 465 14.86 21.09 15.89
N LEU A 466 14.87 19.76 16.03
CA LEU A 466 14.84 19.08 17.33
C LEU A 466 16.09 18.24 17.49
N ASP A 467 16.58 18.15 18.71
CA ASP A 467 17.69 17.25 19.07
C ASP A 467 17.15 15.86 19.40
N VAL A 468 16.81 15.13 18.34
CA VAL A 468 16.25 13.78 18.42
C VAL A 468 16.78 12.97 17.25
N ASP A 469 17.48 11.88 17.58
CA ASP A 469 17.91 10.89 16.61
C ASP A 469 18.15 9.55 17.31
N SER A 470 17.34 8.55 17.00
CA SER A 470 17.42 7.20 17.57
C SER A 470 17.38 6.15 16.48
N SER A 471 18.15 5.10 16.63
CA SER A 471 18.10 3.90 15.79
C SER A 471 17.20 2.80 16.37
N ASP A 472 16.65 2.97 17.57
CA ASP A 472 15.82 1.98 18.23
C ASP A 472 14.51 1.72 17.51
N LEU A 473 13.98 0.50 17.62
CA LEU A 473 12.65 0.17 17.14
C LEU A 473 11.60 1.03 17.85
N GLY A 474 10.84 1.82 17.09
CA GLY A 474 9.86 2.77 17.62
C GLY A 474 10.46 4.09 18.10
N GLY A 475 11.77 4.25 18.04
CA GLY A 475 12.44 5.51 18.29
C GLY A 475 12.24 6.52 17.17
N TRP A 476 12.39 7.79 17.46
CA TRP A 476 12.34 8.85 16.47
C TRP A 476 13.72 9.09 15.86
N ALA A 477 13.81 8.94 14.54
CA ALA A 477 15.01 9.22 13.78
C ALA A 477 14.93 10.58 13.09
N PHE A 478 16.04 11.29 13.05
CA PHE A 478 16.21 12.44 12.18
C PHE A 478 16.59 11.97 10.79
N GLU A 479 15.74 12.24 9.79
CA GLU A 479 15.97 11.78 8.42
C GLU A 479 16.75 12.79 7.58
N ASN A 480 16.35 14.06 7.60
CA ASN A 480 16.99 15.09 6.78
C ASN A 480 16.54 16.52 7.13
N THR A 481 17.37 17.49 6.72
CA THR A 481 17.00 18.92 6.65
C THR A 481 16.85 19.34 5.19
N GLY A 482 15.73 19.96 4.86
CA GLY A 482 15.52 20.63 3.59
C GLY A 482 15.58 22.14 3.73
N ASN A 483 16.34 22.81 2.85
CA ASN A 483 16.41 24.28 2.77
C ASN A 483 15.50 24.87 1.68
N ASP A 484 14.93 24.02 0.86
CA ASP A 484 13.99 24.35 -0.22
C ASP A 484 12.81 23.40 -0.15
N VAL A 485 12.00 23.54 0.90
CA VAL A 485 10.83 22.70 1.10
C VAL A 485 9.60 23.41 0.57
N TYR A 486 8.88 22.74 -0.33
CA TYR A 486 7.63 23.19 -0.90
C TYR A 486 6.59 22.10 -0.77
N VAL A 487 5.45 22.40 -0.19
CA VAL A 487 4.36 21.42 0.02
C VAL A 487 3.16 21.79 -0.85
N LEU A 488 2.82 20.93 -1.80
CA LEU A 488 1.69 21.15 -2.69
C LEU A 488 0.41 20.47 -2.17
N GLN A 489 0.52 19.18 -1.91
CA GLN A 489 -0.57 18.33 -1.41
C GLN A 489 0.00 17.19 -0.57
N ASN A 490 -0.89 16.43 0.07
CA ASN A 490 -0.51 15.22 0.79
C ASN A 490 0.27 14.24 -0.09
N GLY A 491 1.57 14.07 0.22
CA GLY A 491 2.48 13.20 -0.53
C GLY A 491 2.99 13.79 -1.85
N ILE A 492 2.69 15.05 -2.15
CA ILE A 492 3.27 15.79 -3.27
C ILE A 492 3.98 17.01 -2.68
N TYR A 493 5.28 16.90 -2.54
CA TYR A 493 6.10 17.96 -1.98
C TYR A 493 7.53 17.90 -2.53
N ARG A 494 8.21 19.06 -2.55
CA ARG A 494 9.61 19.19 -2.89
C ARG A 494 10.43 19.27 -1.61
N PHE A 495 11.54 18.55 -1.59
CA PHE A 495 12.51 18.56 -0.49
C PHE A 495 13.91 18.53 -1.08
N ASN A 496 14.69 19.59 -0.90
CA ASN A 496 16.00 19.76 -1.53
C ASN A 496 16.00 19.51 -3.05
N LYS A 497 15.13 20.22 -3.78
CA LYS A 497 14.94 20.12 -5.24
C LYS A 497 14.41 18.77 -5.75
N ILE A 498 14.12 17.81 -4.86
CA ILE A 498 13.58 16.50 -5.24
C ILE A 498 12.10 16.44 -4.91
N TRP A 499 11.28 16.18 -5.91
CA TRP A 499 9.84 16.01 -5.72
C TRP A 499 9.48 14.60 -5.27
N LYS A 500 8.79 14.49 -4.17
CA LYS A 500 7.99 13.30 -3.81
C LYS A 500 6.64 13.41 -4.52
N LYS A 501 6.21 12.33 -5.22
CA LYS A 501 5.18 12.42 -6.26
C LYS A 501 4.11 11.33 -6.10
N ARG A 502 3.46 11.28 -4.97
CA ARG A 502 2.44 10.25 -4.71
C ARG A 502 1.29 10.34 -5.72
N GLY A 503 1.08 9.27 -6.50
CA GLY A 503 0.02 9.19 -7.51
C GLY A 503 0.32 9.89 -8.84
N ILE A 504 1.46 10.58 -8.96
CA ILE A 504 1.93 11.25 -10.17
C ILE A 504 3.39 10.88 -10.51
N GLY A 505 3.81 9.67 -10.13
CA GLY A 505 5.21 9.22 -10.19
C GLY A 505 5.89 9.29 -11.56
N ASN A 506 5.12 9.30 -12.65
CA ASN A 506 5.65 9.31 -14.01
C ASN A 506 6.08 10.70 -14.53
N LEU A 507 5.85 11.77 -13.77
CA LEU A 507 6.31 13.11 -14.13
C LEU A 507 7.75 13.34 -13.72
N GLY A 508 8.55 13.89 -14.60
CA GLY A 508 9.87 14.42 -14.26
C GLY A 508 9.77 15.60 -13.27
N ASN A 509 10.84 15.86 -12.52
CA ASN A 509 10.85 16.99 -11.57
C ASN A 509 10.60 18.33 -12.28
N ARG A 510 11.25 18.58 -13.42
CA ARG A 510 11.04 19.79 -14.23
C ARG A 510 9.63 19.92 -14.79
N GLN A 511 8.94 18.81 -15.07
CA GLN A 511 7.59 18.85 -15.59
C GLN A 511 6.55 19.34 -14.57
N ILE A 512 6.80 19.12 -13.27
CA ILE A 512 5.89 19.61 -12.22
C ILE A 512 5.99 21.13 -12.09
N GLU A 513 7.16 21.70 -12.29
CA GLU A 513 7.44 23.14 -12.15
C GLU A 513 6.92 23.98 -13.33
N HIS A 514 6.59 23.34 -14.44
CA HIS A 514 6.13 23.99 -15.68
C HIS A 514 4.78 23.44 -16.16
N LEU A 515 3.85 23.19 -15.24
CA LEU A 515 2.50 22.74 -15.58
C LEU A 515 1.63 23.91 -16.01
N ASP A 516 0.92 23.74 -17.12
CA ASP A 516 -0.09 24.70 -17.56
C ASP A 516 -1.21 24.79 -16.51
N THR A 517 -1.66 26.01 -16.24
CA THR A 517 -2.80 26.27 -15.35
C THR A 517 -4.05 26.52 -16.17
N VAL A 518 -5.14 25.85 -15.83
CA VAL A 518 -6.47 26.09 -16.43
C VAL A 518 -7.50 26.32 -15.33
N GLU A 519 -8.41 27.22 -15.56
CA GLU A 519 -9.58 27.43 -14.71
C GLU A 519 -10.75 26.57 -15.20
N LYS A 520 -11.37 25.85 -14.27
CA LYS A 520 -12.55 25.05 -14.55
C LYS A 520 -13.48 25.08 -13.33
N ASP A 521 -14.76 25.45 -13.56
CA ASP A 521 -15.79 25.51 -12.51
C ASP A 521 -15.35 26.37 -11.30
N GLY A 522 -14.66 27.50 -11.55
CA GLY A 522 -14.14 28.39 -10.52
C GLY A 522 -12.97 27.85 -9.70
N ASN A 523 -12.32 26.77 -10.16
CA ASN A 523 -11.14 26.21 -9.53
C ASN A 523 -9.95 26.18 -10.48
N LEU A 524 -8.75 26.41 -9.94
CA LEU A 524 -7.49 26.33 -10.67
C LEU A 524 -6.98 24.89 -10.70
N TYR A 525 -6.68 24.39 -11.89
CA TYR A 525 -6.12 23.07 -12.11
C TYR A 525 -4.81 23.16 -12.86
N GLN A 526 -3.84 22.36 -12.44
CA GLN A 526 -2.63 22.10 -13.21
C GLN A 526 -2.88 20.95 -14.19
N VAL A 527 -2.53 21.17 -15.46
CA VAL A 527 -2.71 20.18 -16.53
C VAL A 527 -1.49 19.29 -16.62
N MET A 528 -1.69 18.02 -16.36
CA MET A 528 -0.62 17.01 -16.45
C MET A 528 -0.88 16.11 -17.65
N LYS A 529 0.05 16.10 -18.62
CA LYS A 529 0.05 15.12 -19.71
C LYS A 529 0.77 13.88 -19.26
N VAL A 530 0.03 12.80 -19.05
CA VAL A 530 0.55 11.52 -18.54
C VAL A 530 0.35 10.44 -19.57
N LEU A 531 1.44 9.78 -19.98
CA LEU A 531 1.35 8.57 -20.79
C LEU A 531 0.79 7.43 -19.93
N ARG A 532 -0.33 6.88 -20.33
CA ARG A 532 -1.02 5.82 -19.60
C ARG A 532 -1.35 4.64 -20.51
N VAL A 533 -1.12 3.43 -19.98
CA VAL A 533 -1.63 2.19 -20.61
C VAL A 533 -3.12 2.07 -20.30
N ASN A 534 -3.92 1.79 -21.31
CA ASN A 534 -5.34 1.49 -21.10
C ASN A 534 -5.46 0.08 -20.49
N ARG A 535 -6.00 0.03 -19.28
CA ARG A 535 -6.08 -1.18 -18.47
C ARG A 535 -7.37 -1.95 -18.75
N LEU A 536 -7.30 -3.28 -18.60
CA LEU A 536 -8.41 -4.22 -18.79
C LEU A 536 -9.73 -3.70 -18.18
N ARG A 537 -9.71 -3.28 -16.91
CA ARG A 537 -10.93 -2.81 -16.24
C ARG A 537 -11.51 -1.55 -16.90
N THR A 538 -10.67 -0.61 -17.28
CA THR A 538 -11.11 0.61 -17.97
C THR A 538 -11.71 0.27 -19.31
N ALA A 539 -11.06 -0.58 -20.08
CA ALA A 539 -11.50 -1.04 -21.39
C ALA A 539 -12.84 -1.79 -21.33
N ILE A 540 -13.02 -2.68 -20.34
CA ILE A 540 -14.30 -3.39 -20.13
C ILE A 540 -15.43 -2.40 -19.79
N LEU A 541 -15.17 -1.42 -18.91
CA LEU A 541 -16.18 -0.42 -18.51
C LEU A 541 -16.56 0.53 -19.63
N SER A 542 -15.63 0.83 -20.54
CA SER A 542 -15.85 1.70 -21.73
C SER A 542 -16.23 0.93 -23.00
N ASN A 543 -16.48 -0.38 -22.93
CA ASN A 543 -16.75 -1.24 -24.08
C ASN A 543 -15.69 -1.15 -25.20
N SER A 544 -14.41 -1.07 -24.83
CA SER A 544 -13.28 -0.88 -25.76
C SER A 544 -12.15 -1.86 -25.51
N ILE A 545 -12.44 -3.18 -25.51
CA ILE A 545 -11.46 -4.25 -25.24
C ILE A 545 -10.24 -4.14 -26.16
N ASP A 546 -10.42 -3.77 -27.41
CA ASP A 546 -9.32 -3.60 -28.38
C ASP A 546 -8.30 -2.53 -27.97
N SER A 547 -8.66 -1.64 -27.05
CA SER A 547 -7.76 -0.62 -26.53
C SER A 547 -6.88 -1.09 -25.37
N ILE A 548 -7.05 -2.34 -24.89
CA ILE A 548 -6.19 -2.90 -23.82
C ILE A 548 -4.73 -2.90 -24.28
N GLY A 549 -3.84 -2.47 -23.41
CA GLY A 549 -2.40 -2.41 -23.69
C GLY A 549 -1.95 -1.19 -24.51
N GLN A 550 -2.87 -0.42 -25.10
CA GLN A 550 -2.53 0.80 -25.83
C GLN A 550 -2.04 1.89 -24.87
N PHE A 551 -0.99 2.58 -25.29
CA PHE A 551 -0.52 3.78 -24.62
C PHE A 551 -1.27 5.00 -25.13
N LYS A 552 -1.89 5.75 -24.21
CA LYS A 552 -2.56 7.01 -24.50
C LYS A 552 -2.00 8.11 -23.63
N THR A 553 -1.71 9.26 -24.23
CA THR A 553 -1.49 10.47 -23.46
C THR A 553 -2.83 10.99 -22.98
N ILE A 554 -3.02 11.05 -21.68
CA ILE A 554 -4.22 11.63 -21.06
C ILE A 554 -3.84 12.92 -20.35
N GLU A 555 -4.72 13.89 -20.43
CA GLU A 555 -4.65 15.08 -19.61
C GLU A 555 -5.31 14.78 -18.27
N ARG A 556 -4.57 15.04 -17.21
CA ARG A 556 -5.06 14.91 -15.84
C ARG A 556 -5.05 16.28 -15.19
N LEU A 557 -6.22 16.72 -14.78
CA LEU A 557 -6.37 17.94 -14.02
C LEU A 557 -6.09 17.66 -12.53
N VAL A 558 -5.11 18.36 -11.99
CA VAL A 558 -4.77 18.31 -10.56
C VAL A 558 -5.16 19.63 -9.93
N ASN A 559 -6.20 19.61 -9.10
CA ASN A 559 -6.58 20.78 -8.33
C ASN A 559 -5.56 20.97 -7.21
N LEU A 560 -4.83 22.09 -7.22
CA LEU A 560 -3.84 22.43 -6.21
C LEU A 560 -4.47 22.59 -4.82
N ASN A 561 -5.71 23.02 -4.79
CA ASN A 561 -6.47 23.32 -3.59
C ASN A 561 -7.45 22.18 -3.18
N ALA A 562 -7.21 20.95 -3.69
CA ALA A 562 -8.10 19.79 -3.46
C ALA A 562 -8.08 19.25 -2.03
N ASP A 563 -7.08 19.58 -1.22
CA ASP A 563 -7.04 19.13 0.17
C ASP A 563 -8.07 19.92 1.00
N ARG A 564 -9.16 19.22 1.33
CA ARG A 564 -10.27 19.72 2.15
C ARG A 564 -10.35 19.02 3.51
N LYS A 565 -9.21 18.54 4.02
CA LYS A 565 -9.14 17.98 5.37
C LYS A 565 -9.02 19.06 6.44
N ARG A 566 -8.62 20.27 6.01
CA ARG A 566 -8.51 21.47 6.84
C ARG A 566 -9.14 22.67 6.13
N MET A 567 -9.37 23.73 6.86
CA MET A 567 -9.76 25.03 6.31
C MET A 567 -8.48 25.83 6.02
N TRP A 568 -8.28 26.19 4.76
CA TRP A 568 -7.14 26.97 4.31
C TRP A 568 -7.46 28.46 4.36
N PHE A 569 -6.52 29.28 4.79
CA PHE A 569 -6.71 30.74 4.83
C PHE A 569 -6.70 31.35 3.44
N GLU A 570 -5.93 30.78 2.52
CA GLU A 570 -5.80 31.23 1.15
C GLU A 570 -5.65 30.04 0.20
N GLU A 571 -5.89 30.24 -1.07
CA GLU A 571 -5.63 29.28 -2.14
C GLU A 571 -4.27 29.53 -2.78
N LEU A 572 -3.59 28.44 -3.18
CA LEU A 572 -2.39 28.53 -4.00
C LEU A 572 -2.80 28.92 -5.43
N ILE A 573 -2.04 29.84 -6.03
CA ILE A 573 -2.27 30.33 -7.38
C ILE A 573 -1.69 29.38 -8.42
N ASP A 574 -0.47 28.88 -8.18
CA ASP A 574 0.22 27.91 -9.03
C ASP A 574 1.23 27.07 -8.21
N VAL A 575 2.00 26.23 -8.89
CA VAL A 575 3.04 25.37 -8.26
C VAL A 575 4.31 26.12 -7.84
N ASN A 576 4.43 27.40 -8.17
CA ASN A 576 5.57 28.26 -7.85
C ASN A 576 5.19 29.38 -6.88
N ASP A 577 4.00 29.31 -6.29
CA ASP A 577 3.53 30.30 -5.32
C ASP A 577 4.50 30.38 -4.12
N ASN A 578 5.14 31.54 -3.95
CA ASN A 578 6.17 31.75 -2.94
C ASN A 578 5.62 31.92 -1.51
N ARG A 579 4.30 31.93 -1.34
CA ARG A 579 3.68 32.09 -0.03
C ARG A 579 3.63 30.79 0.73
N MET A 580 3.74 30.88 2.04
CA MET A 580 3.38 29.81 2.95
C MET A 580 1.95 30.02 3.43
N VAL A 581 1.04 29.11 3.07
CA VAL A 581 -0.37 29.20 3.42
C VAL A 581 -0.65 28.28 4.61
N ASN A 582 -1.19 28.83 5.67
CA ASN A 582 -1.59 28.11 6.88
C ASN A 582 -3.05 27.61 6.77
N SER A 583 -3.41 26.73 7.69
CA SER A 583 -4.76 26.18 7.80
C SER A 583 -5.22 26.05 9.24
N LEU A 584 -6.53 25.88 9.44
CA LEU A 584 -7.14 25.49 10.72
C LEU A 584 -7.82 24.13 10.57
N SER A 585 -8.07 23.48 11.70
CA SER A 585 -8.92 22.30 11.75
C SER A 585 -10.36 22.63 11.30
N ILE A 586 -11.02 21.68 10.65
CA ILE A 586 -12.44 21.82 10.35
C ILE A 586 -13.22 21.76 11.67
N SER A 587 -14.10 22.72 11.91
CA SER A 587 -15.01 22.68 13.06
C SER A 587 -16.27 21.89 12.76
N LEU A 588 -16.62 20.94 13.65
CA LEU A 588 -17.82 20.14 13.59
C LEU A 588 -18.81 20.60 14.67
N ASN A 589 -19.78 21.41 14.30
CA ASN A 589 -20.92 21.67 15.16
C ASN A 589 -22.06 20.72 14.78
N TYR A 590 -22.11 19.56 15.43
CA TYR A 590 -23.13 18.56 15.17
C TYR A 590 -24.46 19.01 15.82
N GLN A 591 -25.33 19.66 15.02
CA GLN A 591 -26.71 19.91 15.41
C GLN A 591 -27.46 18.56 15.46
N GLY A 592 -27.83 18.13 16.63
CA GLY A 592 -28.61 16.89 16.84
C GLY A 592 -28.11 15.94 17.92
N ILE A 593 -26.92 16.16 18.47
CA ILE A 593 -26.49 15.43 19.66
C ILE A 593 -26.86 16.25 20.89
N LYS A 594 -27.84 15.75 21.69
CA LYS A 594 -28.08 16.30 23.03
C LYS A 594 -26.86 16.00 23.89
N PHE A 595 -26.16 17.04 24.30
CA PHE A 595 -25.03 17.00 25.21
C PHE A 595 -25.45 16.99 26.65
#